data_a580487434b56f21e55b6780d345f989
#
_entry.id   a580487434b56f21e55b6780d345f989
#
_cell.length_a   1.000
_cell.length_b   1.000
_cell.length_c   1.000
_cell.angle_alpha   90.00
_cell.angle_beta   90.00
_cell.angle_gamma   90.00
#
_symmetry.space_group_name_H-M   'P 1'
#
loop_
_entity.id
_entity.type
_entity.pdbx_description
1 polymer ?
#
loop_
_entity_poly.entity_id
_entity_poly.type
_entity_poly.pdbx_seq_one_letter_code
_entity_poly.pdbx_strand_id
1 'polypeptide(L)'
;MPTYAGMAMALKMSPSEVHAGVRRSLEVGLLRRLPDLPQRMPVPVKTALEEFLISGLKYVWPGKSGPIGRGVPTCTSLPDVAREMDVPEPTTPLVWRHPLGTTRGETIIPLYPKLPDVCSTDVWLHGWIALIDILRCKTGREAALAANLIRRRLS
;
A
#
# COMPACT_ATOMS: atom_id res chain seq x y z
N MET A 1 -17.41 -12.93 -5.94
CA MET A 1 -16.60 -13.07 -4.72
C MET A 1 -15.14 -13.13 -5.08
N PRO A 2 -14.23 -12.53 -4.27
CA PRO A 2 -12.81 -12.66 -4.54
C PRO A 2 -12.38 -14.13 -4.40
N THR A 3 -11.57 -14.57 -5.34
CA THR A 3 -10.95 -15.91 -5.34
C THR A 3 -9.43 -15.73 -5.35
N TYR A 4 -8.69 -16.77 -4.99
CA TYR A 4 -7.21 -16.71 -5.06
C TYR A 4 -6.73 -16.40 -6.49
N ALA A 5 -7.35 -17.01 -7.50
CA ALA A 5 -7.03 -16.73 -8.90
C ALA A 5 -7.37 -15.28 -9.29
N GLY A 6 -8.54 -14.79 -8.88
CA GLY A 6 -8.94 -13.41 -9.12
C GLY A 6 -8.02 -12.40 -8.44
N MET A 7 -7.59 -12.67 -7.20
CA MET A 7 -6.64 -11.83 -6.48
C MET A 7 -5.25 -11.87 -7.15
N ALA A 8 -4.79 -13.04 -7.58
CA ALA A 8 -3.52 -13.19 -8.30
C ALA A 8 -3.51 -12.36 -9.59
N MET A 9 -4.60 -12.43 -10.34
CA MET A 9 -4.77 -11.64 -11.57
C MET A 9 -4.80 -10.13 -11.27
N ALA A 10 -5.60 -9.70 -10.30
CA ALA A 10 -5.74 -8.28 -9.92
C ALA A 10 -4.43 -7.69 -9.42
N LEU A 11 -3.65 -8.44 -8.65
CA LEU A 11 -2.38 -7.99 -8.09
C LEU A 11 -1.17 -8.28 -8.99
N LYS A 12 -1.38 -8.90 -10.16
CA LYS A 12 -0.29 -9.36 -11.06
C LYS A 12 0.77 -10.20 -10.35
N MET A 13 0.29 -11.06 -9.46
CA MET A 13 1.08 -12.05 -8.72
C MET A 13 0.76 -13.46 -9.22
N SER A 14 1.67 -14.41 -8.98
CA SER A 14 1.34 -15.83 -9.18
C SER A 14 0.36 -16.31 -8.11
N PRO A 15 -0.47 -17.32 -8.40
CA PRO A 15 -1.34 -17.92 -7.39
C PRO A 15 -0.56 -18.44 -6.16
N SER A 16 0.64 -18.96 -6.35
CA SER A 16 1.50 -19.42 -5.25
C SER A 16 1.93 -18.28 -4.31
N GLU A 17 2.26 -17.11 -4.86
CA GLU A 17 2.59 -15.91 -4.05
C GLU A 17 1.39 -15.45 -3.24
N VAL A 18 0.20 -15.42 -3.84
CA VAL A 18 -1.03 -15.05 -3.14
C VAL A 18 -1.34 -16.05 -2.03
N HIS A 19 -1.27 -17.36 -2.30
CA HIS A 19 -1.46 -18.38 -1.28
C HIS A 19 -0.47 -18.26 -0.13
N ALA A 20 0.80 -18.05 -0.43
CA ALA A 20 1.85 -17.88 0.57
C ALA A 20 1.62 -16.60 1.41
N GLY A 21 1.21 -15.51 0.78
CA GLY A 21 0.87 -14.24 1.44
C GLY A 21 -0.32 -14.40 2.40
N VAL A 22 -1.40 -15.01 1.92
CA VAL A 22 -2.60 -15.27 2.73
C VAL A 22 -2.29 -16.19 3.91
N ARG A 23 -1.51 -17.25 3.69
CA ARG A 23 -1.09 -18.17 4.77
C ARG A 23 -0.31 -17.42 5.85
N ARG A 24 0.72 -16.67 5.50
CA ARG A 24 1.50 -15.88 6.44
C ARG A 24 0.62 -14.88 7.21
N SER A 25 -0.30 -14.21 6.51
CA SER A 25 -1.20 -13.25 7.13
C SER A 25 -2.18 -13.90 8.12
N LEU A 26 -2.60 -15.15 7.87
CA LEU A 26 -3.38 -15.94 8.81
C LEU A 26 -2.54 -16.35 10.05
N GLU A 27 -1.31 -16.81 9.82
CA GLU A 27 -0.39 -17.25 10.89
C GLU A 27 -0.07 -16.13 11.88
N VAL A 28 0.04 -14.89 11.42
CA VAL A 28 0.32 -13.73 12.28
C VAL A 28 -0.94 -12.96 12.72
N GLY A 29 -2.13 -13.43 12.36
CA GLY A 29 -3.40 -12.83 12.81
C GLY A 29 -3.82 -11.55 12.09
N LEU A 30 -3.21 -11.20 10.95
CA LEU A 30 -3.67 -10.09 10.10
C LEU A 30 -4.93 -10.43 9.31
N LEU A 31 -5.14 -11.72 9.06
CA LEU A 31 -6.35 -12.27 8.47
C LEU A 31 -6.98 -13.29 9.40
N ARG A 32 -8.29 -13.50 9.27
CA ARG A 32 -9.02 -14.57 9.95
C ARG A 32 -9.97 -15.26 8.98
N ARG A 33 -10.23 -16.56 9.22
CA ARG A 33 -11.30 -17.29 8.52
C ARG A 33 -12.64 -17.00 9.20
N LEU A 34 -13.69 -16.99 8.41
CA LEU A 34 -15.05 -16.89 8.92
C LEU A 34 -15.53 -18.32 9.28
N PRO A 35 -15.92 -18.58 10.53
CA PRO A 35 -16.32 -19.94 10.97
C PRO A 35 -17.47 -20.53 10.14
N ASP A 36 -18.46 -19.69 9.83
CA ASP A 36 -19.68 -20.11 9.11
C ASP A 36 -19.48 -20.19 7.58
N LEU A 37 -18.33 -19.75 7.08
CA LEU A 37 -18.04 -19.65 5.64
C LEU A 37 -16.59 -20.05 5.34
N PRO A 38 -16.19 -21.29 5.67
CA PRO A 38 -14.79 -21.73 5.54
C PRO A 38 -14.28 -21.75 4.09
N GLN A 39 -15.18 -21.84 3.12
CA GLN A 39 -14.88 -21.84 1.68
C GLN A 39 -14.53 -20.43 1.14
N ARG A 40 -14.84 -19.37 1.90
CA ARG A 40 -14.56 -18.00 1.49
C ARG A 40 -13.13 -17.59 1.77
N MET A 41 -12.68 -16.60 1.01
CA MET A 41 -11.41 -15.93 1.30
C MET A 41 -11.41 -15.40 2.74
N PRO A 42 -10.28 -15.52 3.44
CA PRO A 42 -10.12 -14.90 4.76
C PRO A 42 -10.35 -13.40 4.70
N VAL A 43 -10.78 -12.83 5.80
CA VAL A 43 -11.04 -11.40 5.93
C VAL A 43 -10.01 -10.72 6.82
N PRO A 44 -9.69 -9.44 6.57
CA PRO A 44 -8.77 -8.69 7.42
C PRO A 44 -9.27 -8.57 8.87
N VAL A 45 -8.35 -8.71 9.82
CA VAL A 45 -8.54 -8.31 11.21
C VAL A 45 -8.16 -6.83 11.29
N LYS A 46 -9.16 -5.95 11.22
CA LYS A 46 -8.95 -4.50 11.06
C LYS A 46 -8.01 -3.90 12.10
N THR A 47 -8.16 -4.27 13.38
CA THR A 47 -7.33 -3.79 14.47
C THR A 47 -5.87 -4.23 14.34
N ALA A 48 -5.64 -5.51 14.01
CA ALA A 48 -4.28 -6.03 13.80
C ALA A 48 -3.62 -5.41 12.55
N LEU A 49 -4.40 -5.24 11.48
CA LEU A 49 -3.92 -4.59 10.27
C LEU A 49 -3.56 -3.13 10.52
N GLU A 50 -4.39 -2.38 11.26
CA GLU A 50 -4.12 -1.00 11.67
C GLU A 50 -2.80 -0.91 12.46
N GLU A 51 -2.66 -1.73 13.49
CA GLU A 51 -1.45 -1.79 14.33
C GLU A 51 -0.20 -2.07 13.49
N PHE A 52 -0.27 -3.08 12.63
CA PHE A 52 0.85 -3.44 11.75
C PHE A 52 1.22 -2.32 10.79
N LEU A 53 0.24 -1.73 10.08
CA LEU A 53 0.49 -0.67 9.10
C LEU A 53 1.08 0.58 9.74
N ILE A 54 0.54 1.01 10.88
CA ILE A 54 0.91 2.28 11.53
C ILE A 54 2.21 2.13 12.35
N SER A 55 2.38 1.03 13.06
CA SER A 55 3.46 0.88 14.02
C SER A 55 4.56 -0.10 13.59
N GLY A 56 4.24 -1.09 12.78
CA GLY A 56 5.15 -2.19 12.45
C GLY A 56 5.82 -2.09 11.07
N LEU A 57 5.08 -1.71 10.05
CA LEU A 57 5.52 -1.83 8.66
C LEU A 57 6.82 -1.07 8.35
N LYS A 58 7.00 0.12 8.88
CA LYS A 58 8.20 0.94 8.69
C LYS A 58 9.50 0.28 9.14
N TYR A 59 9.44 -0.63 10.10
CA TYR A 59 10.62 -1.35 10.61
C TYR A 59 10.95 -2.57 9.76
N VAL A 60 9.92 -3.20 9.18
CA VAL A 60 10.06 -4.39 8.33
C VAL A 60 10.34 -4.01 6.88
N TRP A 61 9.73 -2.91 6.42
CA TRP A 61 9.79 -2.46 5.02
C TRP A 61 9.96 -0.95 4.91
N PRO A 62 11.11 -0.40 5.36
CA PRO A 62 11.33 1.04 5.32
C PRO A 62 11.35 1.56 3.88
N GLY A 63 10.71 2.71 3.67
CA GLY A 63 10.71 3.41 2.39
C GLY A 63 11.91 4.35 2.30
N LYS A 64 13.02 3.86 1.79
CA LYS A 64 14.20 4.69 1.53
C LYS A 64 14.09 5.34 0.16
N SER A 65 14.34 6.65 0.10
CA SER A 65 14.43 7.34 -1.17
C SER A 65 15.77 7.04 -1.87
N GLY A 66 15.70 7.00 -3.18
CA GLY A 66 16.82 6.77 -4.08
C GLY A 66 17.01 7.91 -5.08
N PRO A 67 17.80 7.70 -6.14
CA PRO A 67 18.09 8.74 -7.13
C PRO A 67 16.84 9.21 -7.86
N ILE A 68 16.92 10.41 -8.43
CA ILE A 68 15.87 10.97 -9.27
C ILE A 68 15.63 10.08 -10.49
N GLY A 69 14.37 9.79 -10.77
CA GLY A 69 13.96 8.96 -11.90
C GLY A 69 12.53 9.22 -12.33
N ARG A 70 12.14 8.60 -13.44
CA ARG A 70 10.76 8.62 -13.94
C ARG A 70 9.97 7.52 -13.25
N GLY A 71 8.73 7.84 -12.88
CA GLY A 71 7.88 6.83 -12.25
C GLY A 71 6.43 7.26 -12.05
N VAL A 72 5.75 6.46 -11.24
CA VAL A 72 4.37 6.66 -10.81
C VAL A 72 4.38 7.34 -9.44
N PRO A 73 3.68 8.46 -9.23
CA PRO A 73 3.70 9.19 -7.98
C PRO A 73 3.10 8.37 -6.83
N THR A 74 3.66 8.55 -5.64
CA THR A 74 3.16 7.98 -4.39
C THR A 74 3.26 8.99 -3.25
N CYS A 75 2.85 8.63 -2.05
CA CYS A 75 2.76 9.55 -0.91
C CYS A 75 1.88 10.77 -1.25
N THR A 76 2.28 11.93 -0.76
CA THR A 76 1.62 13.22 -1.05
C THR A 76 1.93 13.76 -2.45
N SER A 77 2.76 13.06 -3.22
CA SER A 77 2.93 13.33 -4.66
C SER A 77 1.78 12.79 -5.50
N LEU A 78 0.91 11.96 -4.92
CA LEU A 78 -0.38 11.61 -5.51
C LEU A 78 -1.39 12.72 -5.14
N PRO A 79 -1.89 13.50 -6.12
CA PRO A 79 -2.70 14.70 -5.84
C PRO A 79 -3.94 14.44 -4.98
N ASP A 80 -4.61 13.31 -5.19
CA ASP A 80 -5.81 12.96 -4.42
C ASP A 80 -5.49 12.73 -2.93
N VAL A 81 -4.33 12.14 -2.62
CA VAL A 81 -3.87 11.94 -1.25
C VAL A 81 -3.48 13.27 -0.61
N ALA A 82 -2.74 14.13 -1.31
CA ALA A 82 -2.39 15.47 -0.82
C ALA A 82 -3.65 16.28 -0.48
N ARG A 83 -4.66 16.22 -1.36
CA ARG A 83 -5.95 16.90 -1.15
C ARG A 83 -6.71 16.33 0.05
N GLU A 84 -6.79 15.00 0.17
CA GLU A 84 -7.48 14.34 1.30
C GLU A 84 -6.79 14.64 2.65
N MET A 85 -5.47 14.80 2.64
CA MET A 85 -4.69 15.16 3.82
C MET A 85 -4.64 16.66 4.13
N ASP A 86 -5.14 17.50 3.22
CA ASP A 86 -5.01 18.95 3.29
C ASP A 86 -3.56 19.42 3.48
N VAL A 87 -2.69 18.89 2.63
CA VAL A 87 -1.27 19.26 2.59
C VAL A 87 -0.87 19.63 1.16
N PRO A 88 0.14 20.52 0.99
CA PRO A 88 0.66 20.81 -0.34
C PRO A 88 1.37 19.61 -0.94
N GLU A 89 1.35 19.53 -2.26
CA GLU A 89 2.20 18.58 -2.98
C GLU A 89 3.68 18.94 -2.75
N PRO A 90 4.57 17.94 -2.62
CA PRO A 90 5.98 18.21 -2.36
C PRO A 90 6.65 18.82 -3.58
N THR A 91 7.64 19.69 -3.35
CA THR A 91 8.44 20.31 -4.43
C THR A 91 9.19 19.25 -5.24
N THR A 92 9.73 18.22 -4.56
CA THR A 92 10.32 17.06 -5.20
C THR A 92 9.39 15.86 -5.00
N PRO A 93 8.74 15.37 -6.06
CA PRO A 93 7.85 14.22 -5.94
C PRO A 93 8.57 12.95 -5.47
N LEU A 94 7.81 12.05 -4.84
CA LEU A 94 8.20 10.67 -4.59
C LEU A 94 7.50 9.76 -5.59
N VAL A 95 8.26 8.89 -6.22
CA VAL A 95 7.75 8.02 -7.30
C VAL A 95 8.25 6.59 -7.14
N TRP A 96 7.46 5.64 -7.58
CA TRP A 96 7.95 4.29 -7.91
C TRP A 96 8.52 4.31 -9.30
N ARG A 97 9.77 3.88 -9.47
CA ARG A 97 10.39 3.82 -10.80
C ARG A 97 9.56 2.99 -11.75
N HIS A 98 9.22 3.58 -12.90
CA HIS A 98 8.45 2.91 -13.92
C HIS A 98 8.74 3.51 -15.31
N PRO A 99 8.99 2.70 -16.36
CA PRO A 99 9.36 3.21 -17.69
C PRO A 99 8.26 4.02 -18.35
N LEU A 100 6.98 3.73 -18.04
CA LEU A 100 5.81 4.46 -18.56
C LEU A 100 5.31 5.54 -17.58
N GLY A 101 6.03 5.80 -16.51
CA GLY A 101 5.67 6.85 -15.55
C GLY A 101 5.78 8.24 -16.19
N THR A 102 4.92 9.16 -15.73
CA THR A 102 4.85 10.53 -16.25
C THR A 102 5.46 11.56 -15.30
N THR A 103 5.80 11.15 -14.09
CA THR A 103 6.33 12.03 -13.05
C THR A 103 7.81 11.74 -12.81
N ARG A 104 8.60 12.81 -12.66
CA ARG A 104 10.02 12.72 -12.31
C ARG A 104 10.22 13.15 -10.86
N GLY A 105 10.85 12.30 -10.05
CA GLY A 105 11.06 12.57 -8.63
C GLY A 105 12.07 11.62 -7.99
N GLU A 106 12.22 11.73 -6.67
CA GLU A 106 12.99 10.75 -5.91
C GLU A 106 12.29 9.39 -5.95
N THR A 107 13.05 8.36 -6.25
CA THR A 107 12.48 7.01 -6.34
C THR A 107 12.45 6.34 -4.98
N ILE A 108 11.36 5.63 -4.71
CA ILE A 108 11.28 4.69 -3.59
C ILE A 108 10.94 3.30 -4.12
N ILE A 109 11.37 2.27 -3.40
CA ILE A 109 11.07 0.88 -3.75
C ILE A 109 9.62 0.59 -3.37
N PRO A 110 8.77 0.17 -4.32
CA PRO A 110 7.40 -0.23 -4.03
C PRO A 110 7.36 -1.50 -3.16
N LEU A 111 6.25 -1.76 -2.49
CA LEU A 111 6.07 -2.94 -1.63
C LEU A 111 6.30 -4.26 -2.38
N TYR A 112 6.02 -4.31 -3.66
CA TYR A 112 6.42 -5.39 -4.57
C TYR A 112 6.57 -4.87 -6.01
N PRO A 113 7.32 -5.56 -6.88
CA PRO A 113 7.75 -5.01 -8.18
C PRO A 113 6.63 -4.61 -9.14
N LYS A 114 5.50 -5.32 -9.12
CA LYS A 114 4.37 -5.09 -10.03
C LYS A 114 3.35 -4.06 -9.51
N LEU A 115 3.56 -3.53 -8.31
CA LEU A 115 2.63 -2.59 -7.70
C LEU A 115 2.35 -1.34 -8.54
N PRO A 116 3.34 -0.69 -9.19
CA PRO A 116 3.05 0.46 -10.07
C PRO A 116 2.11 0.13 -11.21
N ASP A 117 2.25 -1.06 -11.82
CA ASP A 117 1.36 -1.52 -12.90
C ASP A 117 -0.07 -1.77 -12.40
N VAL A 118 -0.23 -2.29 -11.18
CA VAL A 118 -1.54 -2.52 -10.57
C VAL A 118 -2.22 -1.19 -10.25
N CYS A 119 -1.50 -0.28 -9.62
CA CYS A 119 -2.03 1.02 -9.22
C CYS A 119 -2.37 1.92 -10.42
N SER A 120 -1.80 1.68 -11.59
CA SER A 120 -2.16 2.40 -12.81
C SER A 120 -3.61 2.19 -13.25
N THR A 121 -4.22 1.08 -12.83
CA THR A 121 -5.60 0.70 -13.17
C THR A 121 -6.53 0.65 -11.96
N ASP A 122 -6.00 0.66 -10.75
CA ASP A 122 -6.76 0.62 -9.50
C ASP A 122 -6.46 1.86 -8.65
N VAL A 123 -7.22 2.93 -8.90
CA VAL A 123 -7.09 4.23 -8.22
C VAL A 123 -7.35 4.10 -6.71
N TRP A 124 -8.27 3.23 -6.32
CA TRP A 124 -8.59 3.00 -4.91
C TRP A 124 -7.41 2.37 -4.16
N LEU A 125 -6.84 1.31 -4.72
CA LEU A 125 -5.65 0.67 -4.16
C LEU A 125 -4.46 1.64 -4.16
N HIS A 126 -4.29 2.44 -5.23
CA HIS A 126 -3.22 3.44 -5.31
C HIS A 126 -3.29 4.43 -4.14
N GLY A 127 -4.48 4.95 -3.83
CA GLY A 127 -4.67 5.84 -2.68
C GLY A 127 -4.32 5.18 -1.33
N TRP A 128 -4.63 3.89 -1.16
CA TRP A 128 -4.22 3.13 0.03
C TRP A 128 -2.70 2.97 0.13
N ILE A 129 -2.08 2.55 -0.95
CA ILE A 129 -0.62 2.32 -0.96
C ILE A 129 0.15 3.63 -0.78
N ALA A 130 -0.32 4.73 -1.35
CA ALA A 130 0.29 6.04 -1.16
C ALA A 130 0.27 6.47 0.32
N LEU A 131 -0.82 6.24 1.06
CA LEU A 131 -0.88 6.47 2.51
C LEU A 131 0.08 5.54 3.28
N ILE A 132 0.15 4.28 2.90
CA ILE A 132 1.08 3.31 3.49
C ILE A 132 2.53 3.73 3.24
N ASP A 133 2.85 4.21 2.06
CA ASP A 133 4.19 4.71 1.74
C ASP A 133 4.56 5.94 2.56
N ILE A 134 3.61 6.82 2.89
CA ILE A 134 3.87 7.93 3.83
C ILE A 134 4.34 7.38 5.18
N LEU A 135 3.71 6.34 5.72
CA LEU A 135 4.11 5.71 6.97
C LEU A 135 5.50 5.04 6.88
N ARG A 136 5.91 4.59 5.70
CA ARG A 136 7.22 3.98 5.47
C ARG A 136 8.34 5.02 5.29
N CYS A 137 8.02 6.20 4.75
CA CYS A 137 8.99 7.19 4.29
C CYS A 137 9.07 8.43 5.18
N LYS A 138 7.99 8.78 5.87
CA LYS A 138 7.85 10.05 6.58
C LYS A 138 7.68 9.86 8.08
N THR A 139 7.96 10.93 8.80
CA THR A 139 7.78 11.03 10.25
C THR A 139 7.00 12.31 10.59
N GLY A 140 6.67 12.50 11.86
CA GLY A 140 6.02 13.71 12.34
C GLY A 140 4.60 13.88 11.79
N ARG A 141 4.27 15.11 11.36
CA ARG A 141 2.90 15.51 11.00
C ARG A 141 2.31 14.71 9.83
N GLU A 142 3.07 14.52 8.76
CA GLU A 142 2.57 13.78 7.59
C GLU A 142 2.23 12.33 7.96
N ALA A 143 3.10 11.66 8.71
CA ALA A 143 2.85 10.30 9.18
C ALA A 143 1.61 10.23 10.09
N ALA A 144 1.43 11.19 10.99
CA ALA A 144 0.25 11.24 11.87
C ALA A 144 -1.05 11.45 11.09
N LEU A 145 -1.06 12.32 10.09
CA LEU A 145 -2.22 12.53 9.22
C LEU A 145 -2.55 11.27 8.41
N ALA A 146 -1.56 10.62 7.82
CA ALA A 146 -1.74 9.38 7.09
C ALA A 146 -2.29 8.27 8.00
N ALA A 147 -1.77 8.13 9.22
CA ALA A 147 -2.27 7.18 10.21
C ALA A 147 -3.74 7.42 10.55
N ASN A 148 -4.14 8.68 10.73
CA ASN A 148 -5.54 9.04 11.01
C ASN A 148 -6.46 8.70 9.82
N LEU A 149 -6.02 8.92 8.59
CA LEU A 149 -6.79 8.54 7.41
C LEU A 149 -6.94 7.02 7.29
N ILE A 150 -5.87 6.27 7.54
CA ILE A 150 -5.91 4.80 7.53
C ILE A 150 -6.89 4.28 8.57
N ARG A 151 -6.89 4.82 9.81
CA ARG A 151 -7.87 4.46 10.84
C ARG A 151 -9.30 4.70 10.38
N ARG A 152 -9.58 5.88 9.82
CA ARG A 152 -10.92 6.21 9.29
C ARG A 152 -11.35 5.27 8.17
N ARG A 153 -10.46 4.88 7.29
CA ARG A 153 -10.76 3.97 6.18
C ARG A 153 -10.95 2.51 6.63
N LEU A 154 -10.34 2.12 7.76
CA LEU A 154 -10.48 0.78 8.34
C LEU A 154 -11.70 0.66 9.26
N SER A 155 -12.19 1.77 9.83
CA SER A 155 -13.39 1.75 10.67
C SER A 155 -14.64 1.44 9.83
#